data_232c6cbbf483bf1acec33ba9c6d0fae9
#
_entry.id   232c6cbbf483bf1acec33ba9c6d0fae9
#
_cell.length_a   1.000
_cell.length_b   1.000
_cell.length_c   1.000
_cell.angle_alpha   90.00
_cell.angle_beta   90.00
_cell.angle_gamma   90.00
#
_symmetry.space_group_name_H-M   'P 1'
#
loop_
_entity.id
_entity.type
_entity.pdbx_description
1 polymer ?
#
loop_
_entity_poly.entity_id
_entity_poly.type
_entity_poly.pdbx_seq_one_letter_code
_entity_poly.pdbx_strand_id
1 'polypeptide(L)'
;MSSGPSEFTLELTPRARVDVIDVRGVIAAKFGDALDDYPRALCCSFHTTAGYLDRGVAARLRDNQADPMPYIDVFRTMFPEGAGYEHDKLDRRTELTDEQRPREPLNADSHLAFMAGALRTCVSYPNHRGEPIAFVDLDGVHKGHARRRRTTVLGYTREETVAQSRLIVPVSTHSVDSINLKDPNLGVYETCANLVAEHGVAKGRLRLTLAPGEHHAGLTINEYETLLMRHDLREVLGDPLRFMAEKAGHMLGNPRAIPAKTLDYAKYDLVRVFNKMVDVMGLRESLVESVLSRAIGVPAARFLRMKRSISLLVSDRAEEGRGAIVEGIYQSPILVQWHRGTQPTRVLDVTLTRFV
;
A
#
# COMPACT_ATOMS: atom_id res chain seq x y z
N MET A 1 -34.91 -1.68 -11.26
CA MET A 1 -34.18 -2.95 -11.06
C MET A 1 -32.78 -2.56 -10.66
N SER A 2 -32.27 -3.02 -9.51
CA SER A 2 -30.87 -2.74 -9.12
C SER A 2 -30.00 -3.48 -10.13
N SER A 3 -29.25 -2.73 -10.94
CA SER A 3 -28.21 -3.31 -11.79
C SER A 3 -27.18 -3.95 -10.87
N GLY A 4 -26.76 -5.18 -11.19
CA GLY A 4 -25.67 -5.85 -10.46
C GLY A 4 -24.38 -5.02 -10.49
N PRO A 5 -23.34 -5.42 -9.74
CA PRO A 5 -22.09 -4.66 -9.68
C PRO A 5 -21.41 -4.59 -11.04
N SER A 6 -20.92 -3.41 -11.43
CA SER A 6 -20.21 -3.16 -12.69
C SER A 6 -18.72 -2.99 -12.47
N GLU A 7 -17.93 -3.55 -13.37
CA GLU A 7 -16.48 -3.52 -13.32
C GLU A 7 -15.89 -2.70 -14.46
N PHE A 8 -15.09 -1.68 -14.11
CA PHE A 8 -14.40 -0.78 -15.03
C PHE A 8 -12.90 -1.04 -14.93
N THR A 9 -12.32 -1.68 -15.93
CA THR A 9 -10.87 -1.86 -16.00
C THR A 9 -10.25 -0.84 -16.92
N LEU A 10 -9.22 -0.20 -16.42
CA LEU A 10 -8.52 0.90 -17.03
C LEU A 10 -7.03 0.60 -17.15
N GLU A 11 -6.44 1.12 -18.20
CA GLU A 11 -5.01 1.30 -18.34
C GLU A 11 -4.73 2.80 -18.25
N LEU A 12 -3.93 3.19 -17.27
CA LEU A 12 -3.55 4.57 -17.01
C LEU A 12 -2.11 4.79 -17.48
N THR A 13 -1.84 6.00 -17.99
CA THR A 13 -0.51 6.42 -18.43
C THR A 13 -0.11 7.63 -17.61
N PRO A 14 0.81 7.49 -16.63
CA PRO A 14 1.30 8.62 -15.84
C PRO A 14 2.13 9.57 -16.71
N ARG A 15 2.09 10.87 -16.35
CA ARG A 15 2.78 11.96 -17.07
C ARG A 15 4.14 12.28 -16.46
N ALA A 16 4.36 11.87 -15.22
CA ALA A 16 5.58 12.13 -14.46
C ALA A 16 5.95 10.91 -13.59
N ARG A 17 7.14 10.90 -12.99
CA ARG A 17 7.55 9.88 -12.03
C ARG A 17 6.54 9.77 -10.89
N VAL A 18 6.13 10.90 -10.33
CA VAL A 18 5.03 10.95 -9.38
C VAL A 18 3.87 11.69 -10.03
N ASP A 19 2.72 11.04 -10.09
CA ASP A 19 1.52 11.60 -10.72
C ASP A 19 0.28 11.23 -9.91
N VAL A 20 -0.72 12.09 -9.96
CA VAL A 20 -2.05 11.84 -9.40
C VAL A 20 -3.05 11.89 -10.54
N ILE A 21 -3.69 10.75 -10.81
CA ILE A 21 -4.59 10.60 -11.94
C ILE A 21 -6.03 10.49 -11.41
N ASP A 22 -6.94 11.30 -11.93
CA ASP A 22 -8.37 11.18 -11.63
C ASP A 22 -8.97 9.99 -12.41
N VAL A 23 -9.15 8.89 -11.71
CA VAL A 23 -9.72 7.65 -12.29
C VAL A 23 -11.19 7.82 -12.64
N ARG A 24 -11.96 8.63 -11.90
CA ARG A 24 -13.35 8.93 -12.26
C ARG A 24 -13.43 9.64 -13.61
N GLY A 25 -12.59 10.64 -13.81
CA GLY A 25 -12.54 11.36 -15.10
C GLY A 25 -12.19 10.43 -16.25
N VAL A 26 -11.28 9.47 -16.05
CA VAL A 26 -10.95 8.44 -17.06
C VAL A 26 -12.12 7.50 -17.31
N ILE A 27 -12.86 7.08 -16.27
CA ILE A 27 -14.07 6.25 -16.41
C ILE A 27 -15.13 7.02 -17.18
N ALA A 28 -15.39 8.27 -16.82
CA ALA A 28 -16.39 9.10 -17.47
C ALA A 28 -16.10 9.32 -18.97
N ALA A 29 -14.83 9.54 -19.31
CA ALA A 29 -14.41 9.68 -20.70
C ALA A 29 -14.60 8.40 -21.54
N LYS A 30 -14.50 7.21 -20.91
CA LYS A 30 -14.53 5.93 -21.61
C LYS A 30 -15.90 5.24 -21.55
N PHE A 31 -16.63 5.40 -20.44
CA PHE A 31 -17.85 4.66 -20.14
C PHE A 31 -19.04 5.59 -19.79
N GLY A 32 -18.89 6.91 -19.93
CA GLY A 32 -19.91 7.88 -19.52
C GLY A 32 -20.14 7.85 -18.01
N ASP A 33 -21.35 8.15 -17.60
CA ASP A 33 -21.74 8.28 -16.19
C ASP A 33 -22.02 6.93 -15.50
N ALA A 34 -21.62 5.81 -16.09
CA ALA A 34 -21.97 4.47 -15.62
C ALA A 34 -21.51 4.15 -14.18
N LEU A 35 -20.46 4.80 -13.68
CA LEU A 35 -20.05 4.65 -12.29
C LEU A 35 -20.98 5.39 -11.32
N ASP A 36 -21.66 6.44 -11.78
CA ASP A 36 -22.52 7.30 -10.94
C ASP A 36 -23.82 6.61 -10.50
N ASP A 37 -24.15 5.48 -11.12
CA ASP A 37 -25.30 4.63 -10.75
C ASP A 37 -25.08 3.88 -9.42
N TYR A 38 -23.85 3.87 -8.91
CA TYR A 38 -23.46 3.12 -7.73
C TYR A 38 -23.10 4.03 -6.56
N PRO A 39 -23.62 3.80 -5.34
CA PRO A 39 -23.27 4.58 -4.16
C PRO A 39 -21.90 4.26 -3.58
N ARG A 40 -21.25 3.20 -4.06
CA ARG A 40 -19.94 2.72 -3.59
C ARG A 40 -19.06 2.25 -4.74
N ALA A 41 -17.76 2.41 -4.56
CA ALA A 41 -16.76 1.94 -5.50
C ALA A 41 -15.62 1.22 -4.76
N LEU A 42 -15.27 -0.01 -5.19
CA LEU A 42 -14.03 -0.67 -4.81
C LEU A 42 -12.98 -0.34 -5.86
N CYS A 43 -11.90 0.31 -5.45
CA CYS A 43 -10.79 0.72 -6.30
C CYS A 43 -9.60 -0.20 -6.06
N CYS A 44 -9.10 -0.86 -7.12
CA CYS A 44 -8.02 -1.84 -7.04
C CYS A 44 -6.90 -1.53 -8.03
N SER A 45 -5.69 -1.34 -7.52
CA SER A 45 -4.45 -1.24 -8.27
C SER A 45 -3.74 -2.59 -8.33
N PHE A 46 -3.10 -2.89 -9.44
CA PHE A 46 -2.31 -4.11 -9.65
C PHE A 46 -0.79 -3.86 -9.57
N HIS A 47 -0.40 -2.80 -8.86
CA HIS A 47 0.98 -2.34 -8.71
C HIS A 47 1.38 -2.21 -7.24
N THR A 48 2.68 -2.20 -6.97
CA THR A 48 3.26 -2.11 -5.63
C THR A 48 3.73 -0.71 -5.27
N THR A 49 3.87 0.17 -6.26
CA THR A 49 4.28 1.58 -6.14
C THR A 49 3.20 2.58 -6.58
N ALA A 50 2.02 2.07 -6.95
CA ALA A 50 0.90 2.91 -7.40
C ALA A 50 -0.42 2.36 -6.86
N GLY A 51 -1.32 3.23 -6.43
CA GLY A 51 -2.61 2.84 -5.84
C GLY A 51 -3.42 4.01 -5.31
N TYR A 52 -4.22 3.74 -4.32
CA TYR A 52 -5.24 4.65 -3.81
C TYR A 52 -4.94 5.06 -2.37
N LEU A 53 -5.29 6.28 -1.98
CA LEU A 53 -5.19 6.72 -0.60
C LEU A 53 -6.11 5.89 0.31
N ASP A 54 -5.68 5.63 1.54
CA ASP A 54 -6.56 5.07 2.56
C ASP A 54 -7.82 5.94 2.71
N ARG A 55 -8.96 5.29 2.93
CA ARG A 55 -10.27 5.96 3.01
C ARG A 55 -10.27 7.16 3.97
N GLY A 56 -9.62 7.04 5.13
CA GLY A 56 -9.57 8.10 6.12
C GLY A 56 -8.73 9.30 5.66
N VAL A 57 -7.63 9.04 4.93
CA VAL A 57 -6.79 10.09 4.35
C VAL A 57 -7.53 10.77 3.20
N ALA A 58 -8.10 9.98 2.28
CA ALA A 58 -8.87 10.50 1.15
C ALA A 58 -10.03 11.39 1.60
N ALA A 59 -10.78 10.97 2.64
CA ALA A 59 -11.86 11.76 3.20
C ALA A 59 -11.38 13.11 3.75
N ARG A 60 -10.26 13.12 4.51
CA ARG A 60 -9.72 14.37 5.07
C ARG A 60 -9.23 15.34 4.01
N LEU A 61 -8.54 14.84 2.97
CA LEU A 61 -8.08 15.68 1.87
C LEU A 61 -9.27 16.29 1.12
N ARG A 62 -10.30 15.49 0.85
CA ARG A 62 -11.55 15.95 0.24
C ARG A 62 -12.23 17.02 1.10
N ASP A 63 -12.45 16.74 2.38
CA ASP A 63 -13.17 17.64 3.29
C ASP A 63 -12.45 19.00 3.44
N ASN A 64 -11.12 19.02 3.24
CA ASN A 64 -10.31 20.24 3.22
C ASN A 64 -10.08 20.79 1.80
N GLN A 65 -10.66 20.18 0.77
CA GLN A 65 -10.42 20.53 -0.64
C GLN A 65 -8.91 20.59 -1.00
N ALA A 66 -8.12 19.70 -0.37
CA ALA A 66 -6.67 19.72 -0.47
C ALA A 66 -6.19 18.84 -1.63
N ASP A 67 -5.18 19.36 -2.36
CA ASP A 67 -4.43 18.58 -3.33
C ASP A 67 -3.70 17.42 -2.63
N PRO A 68 -3.77 16.18 -3.14
CA PRO A 68 -3.00 15.05 -2.62
C PRO A 68 -1.47 15.22 -2.72
N MET A 69 -0.96 15.99 -3.67
CA MET A 69 0.48 16.12 -3.93
C MET A 69 1.30 16.59 -2.72
N PRO A 70 0.92 17.65 -1.99
CA PRO A 70 1.66 18.06 -0.80
C PRO A 70 1.73 16.99 0.29
N TYR A 71 0.68 16.16 0.42
CA TYR A 71 0.68 15.01 1.32
C TYR A 71 1.69 13.93 0.86
N ILE A 72 1.72 13.63 -0.43
CA ILE A 72 2.64 12.65 -1.01
C ILE A 72 4.10 13.12 -0.91
N ASP A 73 4.37 14.40 -1.15
CA ASP A 73 5.71 15.00 -1.09
C ASP A 73 6.36 14.88 0.30
N VAL A 74 5.55 14.83 1.35
CA VAL A 74 6.03 14.53 2.70
C VAL A 74 6.79 13.19 2.72
N PHE A 75 6.20 12.14 2.19
CA PHE A 75 6.81 10.80 2.20
C PHE A 75 7.98 10.69 1.22
N ARG A 76 7.94 11.43 0.12
CA ARG A 76 9.09 11.54 -0.81
C ARG A 76 10.29 12.24 -0.16
N THR A 77 10.05 13.23 0.69
CA THR A 77 11.10 13.88 1.47
C THR A 77 11.70 12.93 2.52
N MET A 78 10.87 12.05 3.10
CA MET A 78 11.31 11.05 4.08
C MET A 78 12.10 9.91 3.43
N PHE A 79 11.76 9.54 2.20
CA PHE A 79 12.40 8.50 1.42
C PHE A 79 12.86 9.10 0.09
N PRO A 80 14.02 9.78 0.06
CA PRO A 80 14.48 10.46 -1.13
C PRO A 80 14.95 9.47 -2.19
N GLU A 81 14.73 9.82 -3.45
CA GLU A 81 15.17 9.04 -4.61
C GLU A 81 16.69 8.88 -4.62
N GLY A 82 17.19 7.70 -4.98
CA GLY A 82 18.63 7.46 -5.17
C GLY A 82 19.46 7.48 -3.89
N ALA A 83 18.86 7.31 -2.72
CA ALA A 83 19.55 7.38 -1.44
C ALA A 83 20.29 6.07 -1.05
N GLY A 84 20.72 5.27 -2.01
CA GLY A 84 21.54 4.10 -1.78
C GLY A 84 20.82 2.96 -1.05
N TYR A 85 19.58 2.70 -1.41
CA TYR A 85 18.78 1.59 -0.89
C TYR A 85 19.34 0.24 -1.32
N GLU A 86 19.21 -0.77 -0.47
CA GLU A 86 19.62 -2.15 -0.81
C GLU A 86 18.79 -2.73 -1.95
N HIS A 87 17.50 -2.41 -2.01
CA HIS A 87 16.62 -2.77 -3.12
C HIS A 87 17.14 -2.28 -4.48
N ASP A 88 17.78 -1.12 -4.54
CA ASP A 88 18.26 -0.49 -5.77
C ASP A 88 19.62 -1.01 -6.22
N LYS A 89 20.26 -1.89 -5.43
CA LYS A 89 21.50 -2.58 -5.81
C LYS A 89 21.17 -3.78 -6.69
N LEU A 90 20.95 -3.51 -7.99
CA LEU A 90 20.46 -4.50 -8.95
C LEU A 90 21.41 -5.69 -9.15
N ASP A 91 22.70 -5.53 -8.86
CA ASP A 91 23.72 -6.59 -8.87
C ASP A 91 23.48 -7.65 -7.79
N ARG A 92 22.79 -7.30 -6.71
CA ARG A 92 22.42 -8.19 -5.61
C ARG A 92 21.07 -8.88 -5.77
N ARG A 93 20.31 -8.48 -6.77
CA ARG A 93 18.96 -8.99 -7.04
C ARG A 93 19.05 -10.22 -7.94
N THR A 94 19.02 -11.40 -7.32
CA THR A 94 19.19 -12.68 -8.01
C THR A 94 17.96 -13.13 -8.80
N GLU A 95 16.80 -12.52 -8.55
CA GLU A 95 15.56 -12.79 -9.28
C GLU A 95 15.50 -12.11 -10.65
N LEU A 96 16.40 -11.13 -10.92
CA LEU A 96 16.45 -10.41 -12.19
C LEU A 96 17.36 -11.12 -13.19
N THR A 97 16.85 -11.31 -14.41
CA THR A 97 17.69 -11.74 -15.54
C THR A 97 18.60 -10.60 -16.02
N ASP A 98 19.66 -10.92 -16.76
CA ASP A 98 20.57 -9.92 -17.33
C ASP A 98 19.85 -8.97 -18.31
N GLU A 99 18.77 -9.43 -18.97
CA GLU A 99 17.93 -8.61 -19.85
C GLU A 99 16.98 -7.68 -19.09
N GLN A 100 16.51 -8.09 -17.91
CA GLN A 100 15.62 -7.31 -17.07
C GLN A 100 16.38 -6.22 -16.30
N ARG A 101 17.58 -6.54 -15.82
CA ARG A 101 18.40 -5.67 -14.96
C ARG A 101 18.59 -4.23 -15.50
N PRO A 102 18.91 -3.99 -16.79
CA PRO A 102 19.05 -2.63 -17.32
C PRO A 102 17.73 -1.84 -17.39
N ARG A 103 16.59 -2.55 -17.38
CA ARG A 103 15.24 -1.97 -17.50
C ARG A 103 14.56 -1.78 -16.14
N GLU A 104 15.12 -2.42 -15.11
CA GLU A 104 14.56 -2.37 -13.76
C GLU A 104 14.67 -0.95 -13.20
N PRO A 105 13.60 -0.39 -12.63
CA PRO A 105 13.65 0.92 -12.01
C PRO A 105 14.34 0.86 -10.63
N LEU A 106 15.05 1.92 -10.29
CA LEU A 106 15.53 2.17 -8.93
C LEU A 106 14.40 2.89 -8.18
N ASN A 107 13.58 2.14 -7.46
CA ASN A 107 12.31 2.64 -6.92
C ASN A 107 12.01 2.19 -5.47
N ALA A 108 13.06 1.88 -4.70
CA ALA A 108 12.93 1.58 -3.27
C ALA A 108 12.22 2.68 -2.50
N ASP A 109 12.55 3.95 -2.80
CA ASP A 109 11.89 5.13 -2.26
C ASP A 109 10.38 5.09 -2.46
N SER A 110 9.94 4.71 -3.66
CA SER A 110 8.52 4.61 -4.04
C SER A 110 7.79 3.51 -3.27
N HIS A 111 8.43 2.36 -3.05
CA HIS A 111 7.86 1.29 -2.22
C HIS A 111 7.70 1.73 -0.75
N LEU A 112 8.71 2.37 -0.17
CA LEU A 112 8.67 2.87 1.20
C LEU A 112 7.64 3.99 1.35
N ALA A 113 7.62 4.94 0.43
CA ALA A 113 6.63 6.02 0.41
C ALA A 113 5.19 5.48 0.24
N PHE A 114 4.98 4.44 -0.56
CA PHE A 114 3.69 3.77 -0.71
C PHE A 114 3.19 3.20 0.62
N MET A 115 4.05 2.52 1.35
CA MET A 115 3.70 1.95 2.65
C MET A 115 3.43 3.04 3.70
N ALA A 116 4.34 4.00 3.84
CA ALA A 116 4.25 5.07 4.83
C ALA A 116 3.13 6.06 4.53
N GLY A 117 2.89 6.38 3.26
CA GLY A 117 1.86 7.29 2.77
C GLY A 117 0.44 6.77 2.85
N ALA A 118 0.21 5.65 3.55
CA ALA A 118 -1.11 5.03 3.68
C ALA A 118 -1.79 4.75 2.34
N LEU A 119 -1.01 4.47 1.29
CA LEU A 119 -1.55 4.01 0.03
C LEU A 119 -2.03 2.56 0.14
N ARG A 120 -3.04 2.22 -0.65
CA ARG A 120 -3.70 0.91 -0.70
C ARG A 120 -3.74 0.41 -2.14
N THR A 121 -3.53 -0.87 -2.29
CA THR A 121 -3.80 -1.54 -3.57
C THR A 121 -5.27 -1.84 -3.77
N CYS A 122 -6.06 -1.95 -2.70
CA CYS A 122 -7.50 -2.22 -2.77
C CYS A 122 -8.22 -1.48 -1.63
N VAL A 123 -9.17 -0.60 -1.97
CA VAL A 123 -9.92 0.22 -1.01
C VAL A 123 -11.33 0.52 -1.51
N SER A 124 -12.31 0.51 -0.60
CA SER A 124 -13.69 0.92 -0.91
C SER A 124 -13.93 2.36 -0.47
N TYR A 125 -14.50 3.16 -1.38
CA TYR A 125 -14.95 4.52 -1.13
C TYR A 125 -16.48 4.65 -1.19
N PRO A 126 -17.10 5.60 -0.46
CA PRO A 126 -18.36 6.19 -0.88
C PRO A 126 -18.15 6.79 -2.27
N ASN A 127 -19.09 6.58 -3.16
CA ASN A 127 -19.00 7.07 -4.52
C ASN A 127 -19.89 8.32 -4.65
N HIS A 128 -19.28 9.49 -4.56
CA HIS A 128 -19.97 10.76 -4.69
C HIS A 128 -19.83 11.27 -6.13
N ARG A 129 -20.97 11.56 -6.74
CA ARG A 129 -21.02 12.04 -8.13
C ARG A 129 -20.13 13.28 -8.32
N GLY A 130 -19.32 13.29 -9.38
CA GLY A 130 -18.44 14.41 -9.72
C GLY A 130 -17.19 14.56 -8.84
N GLU A 131 -17.04 13.80 -7.75
CA GLU A 131 -15.82 13.83 -6.93
C GLU A 131 -14.70 12.98 -7.56
N PRO A 132 -13.47 13.50 -7.67
CA PRO A 132 -12.37 12.75 -8.25
C PRO A 132 -12.00 11.54 -7.38
N ILE A 133 -11.55 10.47 -8.04
CA ILE A 133 -10.94 9.30 -7.40
C ILE A 133 -9.45 9.32 -7.71
N ALA A 134 -8.64 9.76 -6.74
CA ALA A 134 -7.22 9.94 -6.92
C ALA A 134 -6.47 8.60 -6.91
N PHE A 135 -5.87 8.24 -8.06
CA PHE A 135 -4.87 7.19 -8.19
C PHE A 135 -3.49 7.85 -8.10
N VAL A 136 -2.71 7.47 -7.11
CA VAL A 136 -1.37 8.00 -6.86
C VAL A 136 -0.35 7.02 -7.41
N ASP A 137 0.48 7.48 -8.33
CA ASP A 137 1.61 6.76 -8.87
C ASP A 137 2.92 7.39 -8.38
N LEU A 138 3.76 6.60 -7.71
CA LEU A 138 5.04 7.05 -7.16
C LEU A 138 6.24 6.70 -8.06
N ASP A 139 6.00 5.92 -9.13
CA ASP A 139 7.02 5.41 -10.03
C ASP A 139 6.45 5.30 -11.47
N GLY A 140 5.79 6.38 -11.90
CA GLY A 140 5.03 6.41 -13.15
C GLY A 140 5.87 6.54 -14.42
N VAL A 141 6.95 7.34 -14.37
CA VAL A 141 7.87 7.53 -15.51
C VAL A 141 9.28 7.17 -15.09
N HIS A 142 9.93 6.29 -15.86
CA HIS A 142 11.32 5.88 -15.66
C HIS A 142 12.11 6.07 -16.97
N LYS A 143 13.26 6.76 -16.90
CA LYS A 143 14.14 7.04 -18.07
C LYS A 143 13.38 7.59 -19.28
N GLY A 144 12.40 8.47 -19.05
CA GLY A 144 11.59 9.10 -20.09
C GLY A 144 10.45 8.22 -20.63
N HIS A 145 10.28 6.99 -20.14
CA HIS A 145 9.21 6.10 -20.56
C HIS A 145 8.12 6.01 -19.49
N ALA A 146 6.88 6.31 -19.88
CA ALA A 146 5.72 6.14 -19.02
C ALA A 146 5.41 4.64 -18.84
N ARG A 147 5.16 4.23 -17.60
CA ARG A 147 4.74 2.88 -17.26
C ARG A 147 3.23 2.75 -17.44
N ARG A 148 2.79 1.64 -17.97
CA ARG A 148 1.34 1.35 -18.04
C ARG A 148 0.84 0.90 -16.68
N ARG A 149 -0.18 1.57 -16.14
CA ARG A 149 -0.78 1.26 -14.85
C ARG A 149 -2.17 0.67 -15.04
N ARG A 150 -2.33 -0.57 -14.68
CA ARG A 150 -3.64 -1.23 -14.71
C ARG A 150 -4.35 -1.03 -13.37
N THR A 151 -5.61 -0.62 -13.44
CA THR A 151 -6.49 -0.51 -12.28
C THR A 151 -7.89 -0.98 -12.63
N THR A 152 -8.64 -1.43 -11.63
CA THR A 152 -10.05 -1.79 -11.73
C THR A 152 -10.85 -1.02 -10.69
N VAL A 153 -11.96 -0.44 -11.12
CA VAL A 153 -12.98 0.12 -10.22
C VAL A 153 -14.24 -0.72 -10.36
N LEU A 154 -14.77 -1.19 -9.25
CA LEU A 154 -15.99 -1.97 -9.20
C LEU A 154 -17.06 -1.17 -8.47
N GLY A 155 -18.07 -0.69 -9.22
CA GLY A 155 -19.26 -0.01 -8.70
C GLY A 155 -20.24 -1.03 -8.12
N TYR A 156 -20.80 -0.75 -6.93
CA TYR A 156 -21.74 -1.65 -6.26
C TYR A 156 -22.68 -0.90 -5.33
N THR A 157 -23.82 -1.52 -5.02
CA THR A 157 -24.85 -0.91 -4.18
C THR A 157 -24.69 -1.29 -2.72
N ARG A 158 -24.48 -2.57 -2.42
CA ARG A 158 -24.34 -3.09 -1.06
C ARG A 158 -23.31 -4.20 -0.95
N GLU A 159 -22.88 -4.47 0.29
CA GLU A 159 -21.96 -5.53 0.65
C GLU A 159 -22.69 -6.60 1.44
N GLU A 160 -22.47 -7.88 1.07
CA GLU A 160 -22.96 -9.04 1.80
C GLU A 160 -21.77 -9.89 2.26
N THR A 161 -21.56 -10.00 3.57
CA THR A 161 -20.58 -10.98 4.09
C THR A 161 -21.14 -12.37 3.91
N VAL A 162 -20.50 -13.19 3.07
CA VAL A 162 -20.99 -14.53 2.73
C VAL A 162 -20.21 -15.63 3.45
N ALA A 163 -18.96 -15.34 3.84
CA ALA A 163 -18.15 -16.30 4.59
C ALA A 163 -17.14 -15.58 5.50
N GLN A 164 -16.83 -16.25 6.60
CA GLN A 164 -15.74 -15.88 7.50
C GLN A 164 -14.97 -17.14 7.87
N SER A 165 -13.64 -17.02 7.94
CA SER A 165 -12.75 -18.09 8.35
C SER A 165 -11.61 -17.53 9.18
N ARG A 166 -10.91 -18.41 9.90
CA ARG A 166 -9.74 -18.05 10.68
C ARG A 166 -8.57 -18.91 10.26
N LEU A 167 -7.44 -18.26 9.99
CA LEU A 167 -6.21 -18.90 9.56
C LEU A 167 -5.12 -18.71 10.61
N ILE A 168 -4.34 -19.75 10.83
CA ILE A 168 -3.16 -19.73 11.69
C ILE A 168 -1.94 -19.72 10.77
N VAL A 169 -1.14 -18.67 10.85
CA VAL A 169 0.06 -18.48 10.04
C VAL A 169 1.29 -18.72 10.90
N PRO A 170 2.12 -19.72 10.59
CA PRO A 170 3.42 -19.89 11.25
C PRO A 170 4.31 -18.67 11.04
N VAL A 171 5.02 -18.26 12.08
CA VAL A 171 5.96 -17.14 12.04
C VAL A 171 7.27 -17.55 12.66
N SER A 172 8.37 -16.88 12.30
CA SER A 172 9.68 -17.14 12.89
C SER A 172 9.77 -16.61 14.33
N THR A 173 10.81 -17.03 15.02
CA THR A 173 11.14 -16.56 16.38
C THR A 173 11.92 -15.25 16.37
N HIS A 174 12.21 -14.68 15.20
CA HIS A 174 12.91 -13.39 15.08
C HIS A 174 12.00 -12.24 15.45
N SER A 175 12.57 -11.17 16.00
CA SER A 175 11.82 -9.96 16.36
C SER A 175 11.27 -9.26 15.11
N VAL A 176 12.04 -9.19 14.03
CA VAL A 176 11.60 -8.63 12.74
C VAL A 176 11.57 -9.74 11.71
N ASP A 177 10.41 -9.94 11.10
CA ASP A 177 10.20 -10.97 10.08
C ASP A 177 9.10 -10.55 9.09
N SER A 178 9.16 -11.11 7.89
CA SER A 178 8.15 -10.93 6.85
C SER A 178 7.81 -12.28 6.21
N ILE A 179 6.52 -12.55 6.08
CA ILE A 179 6.01 -13.82 5.59
C ILE A 179 5.14 -13.55 4.36
N ASN A 180 5.50 -14.17 3.25
CA ASN A 180 4.69 -14.14 2.04
C ASN A 180 3.47 -15.06 2.23
N LEU A 181 2.26 -14.48 2.31
CA LEU A 181 1.04 -15.26 2.47
C LEU A 181 0.66 -16.08 1.22
N LYS A 182 1.37 -15.87 0.09
CA LYS A 182 1.26 -16.70 -1.12
C LYS A 182 2.13 -17.94 -1.08
N ASP A 183 3.00 -18.09 -0.08
CA ASP A 183 3.80 -19.31 0.04
C ASP A 183 2.87 -20.53 0.07
N PRO A 184 2.99 -21.46 -0.89
CA PRO A 184 2.12 -22.64 -0.98
C PRO A 184 2.15 -23.51 0.30
N ASN A 185 3.30 -23.52 1.01
CA ASN A 185 3.45 -24.29 2.23
C ASN A 185 2.58 -23.78 3.38
N LEU A 186 2.08 -22.55 3.30
CA LEU A 186 1.16 -21.99 4.30
C LEU A 186 -0.29 -22.36 4.04
N GLY A 187 -0.67 -22.71 2.81
CA GLY A 187 -2.05 -23.02 2.41
C GLY A 187 -3.03 -21.83 2.50
N VAL A 188 -2.54 -20.62 2.82
CA VAL A 188 -3.39 -19.44 3.04
C VAL A 188 -4.13 -19.06 1.76
N TYR A 189 -3.41 -19.01 0.65
CA TYR A 189 -3.99 -18.61 -0.65
C TYR A 189 -4.95 -19.66 -1.20
N GLU A 190 -4.61 -20.93 -1.05
CA GLU A 190 -5.49 -22.05 -1.43
C GLU A 190 -6.80 -22.01 -0.64
N THR A 191 -6.73 -21.81 0.68
CA THR A 191 -7.92 -21.66 1.51
C THR A 191 -8.78 -20.47 1.08
N CYS A 192 -8.15 -19.33 0.76
CA CYS A 192 -8.86 -18.16 0.26
C CYS A 192 -9.53 -18.41 -1.10
N ALA A 193 -8.85 -19.09 -2.01
CA ALA A 193 -9.41 -19.45 -3.33
C ALA A 193 -10.58 -20.44 -3.22
N ASN A 194 -10.43 -21.44 -2.37
CA ASN A 194 -11.51 -22.40 -2.09
C ASN A 194 -12.74 -21.72 -1.50
N LEU A 195 -12.54 -20.78 -0.56
CA LEU A 195 -13.64 -20.01 0.02
C LEU A 195 -14.42 -19.21 -1.04
N VAL A 196 -13.72 -18.59 -2.00
CA VAL A 196 -14.34 -17.86 -3.12
C VAL A 196 -15.16 -18.83 -4.00
N ALA A 197 -14.59 -19.99 -4.34
CA ALA A 197 -15.22 -21.00 -5.19
C ALA A 197 -16.45 -21.63 -4.53
N GLU A 198 -16.33 -22.06 -3.26
CA GLU A 198 -17.41 -22.68 -2.49
C GLU A 198 -18.64 -21.79 -2.35
N HIS A 199 -18.42 -20.48 -2.19
CA HIS A 199 -19.51 -19.52 -2.02
C HIS A 199 -19.98 -18.87 -3.33
N GLY A 200 -19.39 -19.21 -4.47
CA GLY A 200 -19.80 -18.72 -5.78
C GLY A 200 -19.81 -17.20 -5.88
N VAL A 201 -18.80 -16.52 -5.34
CA VAL A 201 -18.72 -15.05 -5.38
C VAL A 201 -18.11 -14.63 -6.68
N ALA A 202 -18.93 -14.13 -7.61
CA ALA A 202 -18.47 -13.61 -8.89
C ALA A 202 -17.75 -12.27 -8.76
N LYS A 203 -18.35 -11.31 -8.05
CA LYS A 203 -17.77 -9.98 -7.80
C LYS A 203 -17.82 -9.65 -6.31
N GLY A 204 -16.66 -9.24 -5.77
CA GLY A 204 -16.56 -9.00 -4.34
C GLY A 204 -15.17 -8.65 -3.86
N ARG A 205 -14.96 -8.91 -2.58
CA ARG A 205 -13.71 -8.62 -1.89
C ARG A 205 -13.40 -9.72 -0.89
N LEU A 206 -12.16 -10.19 -0.91
CA LEU A 206 -11.58 -10.97 0.17
C LEU A 206 -10.77 -10.03 1.07
N ARG A 207 -11.04 -10.03 2.37
CA ARG A 207 -10.29 -9.24 3.36
C ARG A 207 -9.55 -10.17 4.31
N LEU A 208 -8.25 -9.94 4.46
CA LEU A 208 -7.41 -10.54 5.49
C LEU A 208 -7.21 -9.51 6.60
N THR A 209 -7.47 -9.88 7.85
CA THR A 209 -7.38 -8.99 9.01
C THR A 209 -6.64 -9.70 10.13
N LEU A 210 -5.67 -9.04 10.75
CA LEU A 210 -5.05 -9.54 11.97
C LEU A 210 -6.10 -9.63 13.08
N ALA A 211 -6.20 -10.76 13.74
CA ALA A 211 -7.11 -10.97 14.85
C ALA A 211 -6.91 -9.92 15.95
N PRO A 212 -7.93 -9.57 16.75
CA PRO A 212 -7.85 -8.49 17.74
C PRO A 212 -6.68 -8.60 18.72
N GLY A 213 -6.31 -9.82 19.11
CA GLY A 213 -5.19 -10.10 20.02
C GLY A 213 -3.79 -10.01 19.38
N GLU A 214 -3.71 -9.88 18.07
CA GLU A 214 -2.42 -9.78 17.38
C GLU A 214 -1.83 -8.38 17.49
N HIS A 215 -0.74 -8.28 18.25
CA HIS A 215 0.02 -7.04 18.43
C HIS A 215 1.38 -7.16 17.73
N HIS A 216 1.99 -6.02 17.47
CA HIS A 216 3.34 -5.94 16.87
C HIS A 216 3.47 -6.68 15.54
N ALA A 217 2.39 -6.75 14.80
CA ALA A 217 2.33 -7.26 13.45
C ALA A 217 1.41 -6.39 12.58
N GLY A 218 1.63 -6.43 11.28
CA GLY A 218 0.86 -5.70 10.28
C GLY A 218 0.79 -6.44 8.96
N LEU A 219 -0.09 -5.99 8.10
CA LEU A 219 -0.29 -6.53 6.76
C LEU A 219 0.04 -5.46 5.72
N THR A 220 0.64 -5.85 4.62
CA THR A 220 0.85 -5.02 3.43
C THR A 220 0.69 -5.84 2.17
N ILE A 221 0.49 -5.18 1.03
CA ILE A 221 0.64 -5.79 -0.30
C ILE A 221 1.80 -5.07 -0.96
N ASN A 222 2.86 -5.81 -1.24
CA ASN A 222 4.07 -5.27 -1.85
C ASN A 222 4.81 -6.38 -2.61
N GLU A 223 5.94 -6.06 -3.15
CA GLU A 223 6.85 -6.98 -3.82
C GLU A 223 7.68 -7.71 -2.76
N TYR A 224 7.43 -9.01 -2.57
CA TYR A 224 8.02 -9.77 -1.47
C TYR A 224 9.46 -10.19 -1.74
N GLU A 225 9.75 -10.60 -2.97
CA GLU A 225 11.00 -11.25 -3.35
C GLU A 225 12.17 -10.27 -3.50
N THR A 226 11.90 -8.98 -3.37
CA THR A 226 12.90 -7.93 -3.46
C THR A 226 13.71 -7.78 -2.17
N LEU A 227 14.91 -7.25 -2.30
CA LEU A 227 15.77 -6.91 -1.16
C LEU A 227 15.11 -5.89 -0.21
N LEU A 228 14.11 -5.12 -0.68
CA LEU A 228 13.35 -4.20 0.13
C LEU A 228 12.75 -4.88 1.37
N MET A 229 12.11 -6.05 1.19
CA MET A 229 11.52 -6.80 2.30
C MET A 229 12.57 -7.44 3.21
N ARG A 230 13.72 -7.80 2.65
CA ARG A 230 14.79 -8.49 3.41
C ARG A 230 15.72 -7.53 4.16
N HIS A 231 16.01 -6.38 3.57
CA HIS A 231 17.01 -5.44 4.08
C HIS A 231 16.42 -4.08 4.43
N ASP A 232 16.00 -3.28 3.46
CA ASP A 232 15.56 -1.90 3.71
C ASP A 232 14.37 -1.83 4.68
N LEU A 233 13.36 -2.70 4.52
CA LEU A 233 12.22 -2.73 5.42
C LEU A 233 12.63 -3.12 6.85
N ARG A 234 13.56 -4.05 7.01
CA ARG A 234 14.08 -4.47 8.32
C ARG A 234 14.80 -3.33 9.02
N GLU A 235 15.62 -2.58 8.29
CA GLU A 235 16.33 -1.41 8.83
C GLU A 235 15.35 -0.30 9.23
N VAL A 236 14.37 0.01 8.38
CA VAL A 236 13.31 0.98 8.68
C VAL A 236 12.50 0.57 9.89
N LEU A 237 12.16 -0.71 10.05
CA LEU A 237 11.40 -1.22 11.20
C LEU A 237 12.24 -1.25 12.48
N GLY A 238 13.56 -1.43 12.37
CA GLY A 238 14.49 -1.46 13.49
C GLY A 238 14.73 -0.08 14.09
N ASP A 239 15.13 0.88 13.27
CA ASP A 239 15.37 2.28 13.65
C ASP A 239 15.07 3.24 12.49
N PRO A 240 13.83 3.73 12.37
CA PRO A 240 13.41 4.59 11.27
C PRO A 240 14.15 5.91 11.18
N LEU A 241 14.48 6.50 12.34
CA LEU A 241 15.15 7.80 12.38
C LEU A 241 16.59 7.68 11.89
N ARG A 242 17.27 6.64 12.35
CA ARG A 242 18.63 6.35 11.90
C ARG A 242 18.65 6.04 10.40
N PHE A 243 17.74 5.20 9.93
CA PHE A 243 17.60 4.88 8.51
C PHE A 243 17.43 6.14 7.66
N MET A 244 16.50 7.05 8.03
CA MET A 244 16.29 8.30 7.31
C MET A 244 17.51 9.22 7.35
N ALA A 245 18.19 9.31 8.51
CA ALA A 245 19.41 10.12 8.64
C ALA A 245 20.55 9.60 7.75
N GLU A 246 20.72 8.27 7.68
CA GLU A 246 21.71 7.63 6.80
C GLU A 246 21.39 7.90 5.32
N LYS A 247 20.11 7.79 4.91
CA LYS A 247 19.70 8.07 3.53
C LYS A 247 19.85 9.55 3.16
N ALA A 248 19.50 10.47 4.05
CA ALA A 248 19.77 11.90 3.87
C ALA A 248 21.26 12.22 3.78
N GLY A 249 22.10 11.56 4.60
CA GLY A 249 23.57 11.69 4.54
C GLY A 249 24.17 11.22 3.21
N HIS A 250 23.61 10.19 2.60
CA HIS A 250 24.01 9.70 1.27
C HIS A 250 23.83 10.74 0.17
N MET A 251 22.74 11.52 0.23
CA MET A 251 22.48 12.60 -0.71
C MET A 251 23.50 13.75 -0.62
N LEU A 252 24.06 13.98 0.57
CA LEU A 252 25.04 15.04 0.81
C LEU A 252 26.48 14.64 0.48
N GLY A 253 26.70 13.46 -0.09
CA GLY A 253 28.01 13.01 -0.62
C GLY A 253 29.06 12.68 0.44
N ASN A 254 28.70 12.55 1.72
CA ASN A 254 29.67 12.22 2.77
C ASN A 254 29.16 11.15 3.76
N PRO A 255 29.34 9.84 3.44
CA PRO A 255 28.84 8.75 4.29
C PRO A 255 29.57 8.58 5.63
N ARG A 256 30.69 9.26 5.83
CA ARG A 256 31.53 9.14 7.06
C ARG A 256 31.24 10.19 8.11
N ALA A 257 30.46 11.21 7.81
CA ALA A 257 30.13 12.28 8.72
C ALA A 257 28.65 12.19 9.14
N ILE A 258 28.25 11.11 9.82
CA ILE A 258 26.99 11.09 10.56
C ILE A 258 27.33 11.38 12.03
N PRO A 259 27.52 12.66 12.42
CA PRO A 259 27.64 13.00 13.84
C PRO A 259 26.27 12.89 14.49
N ALA A 260 26.23 12.78 15.81
CA ALA A 260 25.00 12.87 16.59
C ALA A 260 24.10 14.07 16.22
N LYS A 261 24.69 15.16 15.72
CA LYS A 261 23.99 16.33 15.15
C LYS A 261 23.10 15.99 13.94
N THR A 262 23.42 15.00 13.13
CA THR A 262 22.59 14.61 11.97
C THR A 262 21.30 13.94 12.41
N LEU A 263 21.32 13.23 13.53
CA LEU A 263 20.11 12.69 14.14
C LEU A 263 19.17 13.80 14.63
N ASP A 264 19.71 14.89 15.16
CA ASP A 264 18.92 16.05 15.56
C ASP A 264 18.38 16.82 14.37
N TYR A 265 19.13 16.92 13.27
CA TYR A 265 18.63 17.49 12.01
C TYR A 265 17.53 16.61 11.39
N ALA A 266 17.68 15.28 11.41
CA ALA A 266 16.63 14.38 10.96
C ALA A 266 15.35 14.49 11.81
N LYS A 267 15.47 14.72 13.11
CA LYS A 267 14.34 15.03 14.00
C LYS A 267 13.69 16.38 13.63
N TYR A 268 14.50 17.39 13.32
CA TYR A 268 14.01 18.71 12.90
C TYR A 268 13.30 18.65 11.54
N ASP A 269 13.85 17.91 10.58
CA ASP A 269 13.20 17.68 9.29
C ASP A 269 11.93 16.86 9.43
N LEU A 270 11.91 15.89 10.34
CA LEU A 270 10.71 15.12 10.67
C LEU A 270 9.62 16.03 11.26
N VAL A 271 9.97 16.96 12.14
CA VAL A 271 9.03 17.95 12.70
C VAL A 271 8.48 18.85 11.60
N ARG A 272 9.32 19.36 10.69
CA ARG A 272 8.86 20.14 9.51
C ARG A 272 7.93 19.36 8.62
N VAL A 273 8.24 18.11 8.38
CA VAL A 273 7.44 17.18 7.56
C VAL A 273 6.09 16.93 8.22
N PHE A 274 6.07 16.68 9.54
CA PHE A 274 4.82 16.53 10.30
C PHE A 274 4.00 17.82 10.31
N ASN A 275 4.61 18.99 10.54
CA ASN A 275 3.91 20.28 10.49
C ASN A 275 3.26 20.50 9.12
N LYS A 276 4.01 20.25 8.03
CA LYS A 276 3.47 20.33 6.67
C LYS A 276 2.30 19.35 6.44
N MET A 277 2.38 18.16 7.01
CA MET A 277 1.29 17.18 6.94
C MET A 277 0.05 17.63 7.72
N VAL A 278 0.26 18.30 8.85
CA VAL A 278 -0.80 18.91 9.66
C VAL A 278 -1.51 20.03 8.92
N ASP A 279 -0.73 20.93 8.33
CA ASP A 279 -1.25 22.05 7.54
C ASP A 279 -2.10 21.55 6.37
N VAL A 280 -1.60 20.53 5.64
CA VAL A 280 -2.31 19.94 4.49
C VAL A 280 -3.56 19.17 4.91
N MET A 281 -3.55 18.50 6.07
CA MET A 281 -4.69 17.70 6.54
C MET A 281 -5.64 18.45 7.46
N GLY A 282 -5.38 19.74 7.76
CA GLY A 282 -6.21 20.54 8.68
C GLY A 282 -6.32 19.93 10.08
N LEU A 283 -5.28 19.26 10.58
CA LEU A 283 -5.27 18.66 11.91
C LEU A 283 -5.05 19.75 12.97
N ARG A 284 -5.74 19.65 14.11
CA ARG A 284 -5.51 20.58 15.23
C ARG A 284 -4.13 20.39 15.84
N GLU A 285 -3.43 21.48 16.18
CA GLU A 285 -2.09 21.50 16.78
C GLU A 285 -1.94 20.56 17.99
N SER A 286 -2.95 20.42 18.85
CA SER A 286 -2.93 19.52 20.00
C SER A 286 -2.82 18.04 19.67
N LEU A 287 -3.28 17.64 18.48
CA LEU A 287 -3.07 16.26 17.94
C LEU A 287 -1.65 16.06 17.44
N VAL A 288 -1.01 17.12 16.98
CA VAL A 288 0.36 17.13 16.46
C VAL A 288 1.36 16.98 17.56
N GLU A 289 1.25 17.76 18.63
CA GLU A 289 2.11 17.63 19.81
C GLU A 289 2.00 16.25 20.45
N SER A 290 0.80 15.68 20.50
CA SER A 290 0.55 14.32 20.97
C SER A 290 1.13 13.26 20.02
N VAL A 291 1.17 13.51 18.72
CA VAL A 291 1.78 12.63 17.70
C VAL A 291 3.30 12.79 17.69
N LEU A 292 3.82 14.02 17.81
CA LEU A 292 5.26 14.30 17.89
C LEU A 292 5.91 13.75 19.14
N SER A 293 5.32 13.97 20.33
CA SER A 293 5.83 13.44 21.59
C SER A 293 5.81 11.91 21.63
N ARG A 294 4.86 11.29 20.92
CA ARG A 294 4.79 9.86 20.70
C ARG A 294 5.66 9.37 19.54
N ALA A 295 5.95 10.17 18.51
CA ALA A 295 6.76 9.78 17.35
C ALA A 295 8.25 9.63 17.72
N ILE A 296 8.72 10.38 18.70
CA ILE A 296 10.08 10.22 19.26
C ILE A 296 10.23 8.90 20.03
N GLY A 297 9.12 8.26 20.43
CA GLY A 297 9.06 6.95 21.11
C GLY A 297 8.18 5.90 20.43
N VAL A 298 7.74 6.13 19.21
CA VAL A 298 6.80 5.25 18.51
C VAL A 298 7.55 4.15 17.76
N PRO A 299 7.15 2.87 17.90
CA PRO A 299 7.67 1.78 17.08
C PRO A 299 7.53 2.09 15.59
N ALA A 300 8.55 1.80 14.82
CA ALA A 300 8.66 1.98 13.38
C ALA A 300 7.43 1.53 12.57
N ALA A 301 6.72 0.56 13.07
CA ALA A 301 5.50 0.02 12.51
C ALA A 301 4.32 1.02 12.46
N ARG A 302 4.24 1.95 13.40
CA ARG A 302 3.27 3.05 13.32
C ARG A 302 3.71 4.11 12.32
N PHE A 303 5.02 4.26 12.16
CA PHE A 303 5.60 5.17 11.20
C PHE A 303 5.30 4.71 9.76
N LEU A 304 5.53 3.44 9.45
CA LEU A 304 5.16 2.85 8.17
C LEU A 304 3.64 2.58 8.01
N ARG A 305 2.84 3.00 9.00
CA ARG A 305 1.38 2.79 8.98
C ARG A 305 0.97 1.37 8.56
N MET A 306 1.69 0.37 9.09
CA MET A 306 1.36 -1.03 8.85
C MET A 306 -0.10 -1.28 9.20
N LYS A 307 -0.78 -1.96 8.31
CA LYS A 307 -2.23 -2.07 8.30
C LYS A 307 -2.66 -3.29 9.09
N ARG A 308 -3.80 -3.17 9.79
CA ARG A 308 -4.43 -4.32 10.44
C ARG A 308 -5.12 -5.24 9.44
N SER A 309 -5.44 -4.72 8.25
CA SER A 309 -6.13 -5.49 7.21
C SER A 309 -5.69 -5.07 5.81
N ILE A 310 -5.72 -6.02 4.90
CA ILE A 310 -5.60 -5.85 3.45
C ILE A 310 -6.83 -6.41 2.76
N SER A 311 -7.09 -5.95 1.55
CA SER A 311 -8.19 -6.44 0.73
C SER A 311 -7.68 -6.84 -0.65
N LEU A 312 -8.27 -7.89 -1.20
CA LEU A 312 -8.02 -8.42 -2.53
C LEU A 312 -9.33 -8.37 -3.32
N LEU A 313 -9.25 -8.04 -4.60
CA LEU A 313 -10.38 -8.07 -5.51
C LEU A 313 -10.77 -9.52 -5.79
N VAL A 314 -12.07 -9.79 -5.76
CA VAL A 314 -12.67 -10.99 -6.34
C VAL A 314 -13.45 -10.57 -7.56
N SER A 315 -13.15 -11.16 -8.73
CA SER A 315 -13.77 -10.82 -10.00
C SER A 315 -13.90 -12.06 -10.87
N ASP A 316 -14.97 -12.12 -11.66
CA ASP A 316 -15.27 -13.15 -12.64
C ASP A 316 -14.78 -12.79 -14.07
N ARG A 317 -13.86 -11.83 -14.16
CA ARG A 317 -13.35 -11.35 -15.43
C ARG A 317 -12.66 -12.42 -16.27
N ALA A 318 -12.03 -13.39 -15.64
CA ALA A 318 -11.35 -14.47 -16.33
C ALA A 318 -12.34 -15.52 -16.87
N GLU A 319 -13.45 -15.73 -16.14
CA GLU A 319 -14.51 -16.70 -16.47
C GLU A 319 -15.82 -16.17 -15.90
N GLU A 320 -16.76 -15.78 -16.76
CA GLU A 320 -18.04 -15.19 -16.37
C GLU A 320 -18.78 -16.07 -15.34
N GLY A 321 -19.25 -15.45 -14.28
CA GLY A 321 -19.96 -16.12 -13.20
C GLY A 321 -19.07 -16.88 -12.21
N ARG A 322 -17.76 -17.05 -12.49
CA ARG A 322 -16.81 -17.71 -11.62
C ARG A 322 -15.74 -16.75 -11.13
N GLY A 323 -15.93 -16.24 -9.93
CA GLY A 323 -14.97 -15.32 -9.35
C GLY A 323 -13.66 -15.98 -8.94
N ALA A 324 -12.59 -15.21 -9.10
CA ALA A 324 -11.26 -15.55 -8.65
C ALA A 324 -10.60 -14.34 -7.98
N ILE A 325 -9.59 -14.58 -7.14
CA ILE A 325 -8.76 -13.53 -6.57
C ILE A 325 -7.93 -12.91 -7.69
N VAL A 326 -8.03 -11.58 -7.85
CA VAL A 326 -7.30 -10.84 -8.88
C VAL A 326 -6.24 -9.96 -8.24
N GLU A 327 -5.02 -10.07 -8.73
CA GLU A 327 -3.86 -9.32 -8.25
C GLU A 327 -2.86 -9.04 -9.36
N GLY A 328 -1.89 -8.17 -9.08
CA GLY A 328 -0.77 -7.90 -9.98
C GLY A 328 0.32 -8.98 -9.87
N ILE A 329 1.11 -9.13 -10.93
CA ILE A 329 2.18 -10.15 -11.01
C ILE A 329 3.17 -10.02 -9.85
N TYR A 330 3.54 -8.79 -9.47
CA TYR A 330 4.50 -8.50 -8.41
C TYR A 330 3.85 -8.25 -7.04
N GLN A 331 2.54 -8.40 -6.93
CA GLN A 331 1.84 -8.20 -5.65
C GLN A 331 1.86 -9.47 -4.82
N SER A 332 2.32 -9.34 -3.60
CA SER A 332 2.23 -10.37 -2.57
C SER A 332 1.60 -9.78 -1.31
N PRO A 333 0.57 -10.40 -0.75
CA PRO A 333 0.12 -10.14 0.60
C PRO A 333 1.20 -10.60 1.58
N ILE A 334 1.64 -9.71 2.45
CA ILE A 334 2.75 -9.93 3.36
C ILE A 334 2.29 -9.67 4.78
N LEU A 335 2.57 -10.64 5.65
CA LEU A 335 2.50 -10.46 7.10
C LEU A 335 3.87 -10.04 7.60
N VAL A 336 3.95 -8.87 8.22
CA VAL A 336 5.18 -8.33 8.80
C VAL A 336 5.04 -8.30 10.31
N GLN A 337 6.01 -8.84 11.03
CA GLN A 337 6.13 -8.67 12.48
C GLN A 337 7.36 -7.82 12.81
N TRP A 338 7.28 -7.02 13.90
CA TRP A 338 8.38 -6.18 14.38
C TRP A 338 8.67 -6.37 15.88
N HIS A 339 8.07 -7.41 16.45
CA HIS A 339 8.37 -7.87 17.79
C HIS A 339 8.02 -9.35 17.88
N ARG A 340 8.84 -10.12 18.56
CA ARG A 340 8.59 -11.55 18.78
C ARG A 340 7.24 -11.75 19.45
N GLY A 341 6.40 -12.57 18.87
CA GLY A 341 5.15 -13.01 19.48
C GLY A 341 5.39 -13.97 20.66
N THR A 342 4.40 -14.12 21.51
CA THR A 342 4.41 -15.14 22.58
C THR A 342 4.25 -16.55 22.02
N GLN A 343 3.65 -16.66 20.83
CA GLN A 343 3.42 -17.90 20.09
C GLN A 343 4.18 -17.86 18.76
N PRO A 344 4.62 -19.03 18.23
CA PRO A 344 5.25 -19.13 16.91
C PRO A 344 4.25 -19.03 15.76
N THR A 345 3.12 -18.42 16.00
CA THR A 345 2.02 -18.27 15.02
C THR A 345 1.36 -16.90 15.15
N ARG A 346 0.71 -16.47 14.07
CA ARG A 346 -0.19 -15.32 14.03
C ARG A 346 -1.56 -15.75 13.50
N VAL A 347 -2.58 -15.06 13.94
CA VAL A 347 -3.96 -15.38 13.57
C VAL A 347 -4.51 -14.31 12.63
N LEU A 348 -5.04 -14.76 11.49
CA LEU A 348 -5.72 -13.93 10.51
C LEU A 348 -7.20 -14.31 10.45
N ASP A 349 -8.07 -13.32 10.56
CA ASP A 349 -9.48 -13.45 10.22
C ASP A 349 -9.67 -13.14 8.73
N VAL A 350 -10.30 -14.05 8.00
CA VAL A 350 -10.63 -13.92 6.58
C VAL A 350 -12.11 -13.61 6.47
N THR A 351 -12.46 -12.62 5.69
CA THR A 351 -13.86 -12.26 5.39
C THR A 351 -14.05 -12.20 3.90
N LEU A 352 -14.96 -13.01 3.37
CA LEU A 352 -15.40 -12.95 1.98
C LEU A 352 -16.69 -12.14 1.89
N THR A 353 -16.69 -11.13 1.04
CA THR A 353 -17.81 -10.23 0.82
C THR A 353 -18.22 -10.30 -0.65
N ARG A 354 -19.51 -10.53 -0.90
CA ARG A 354 -20.15 -10.39 -2.22
C ARG A 354 -20.64 -8.98 -2.38
N PHE A 355 -20.50 -8.43 -3.58
CA PHE A 355 -21.10 -7.16 -3.95
C PHE A 355 -22.40 -7.38 -4.75
N VAL A 356 -23.36 -6.50 -4.47
CA VAL A 356 -24.69 -6.55 -5.07
C VAL A 356 -25.07 -5.17 -5.58
#